data_50207cf18fe4c311d58b2e8908d12d5c
#
_entry.id   50207cf18fe4c311d58b2e8908d12d5c
#
_cell.length_a   1.000
_cell.length_b   1.000
_cell.length_c   1.000
_cell.angle_alpha   90.00
_cell.angle_beta   90.00
_cell.angle_gamma   90.00
#
_symmetry.space_group_name_H-M   'P 1'
#
loop_
_entity.id
_entity.type
_entity.pdbx_description
1 polymer ?
#
loop_
_entity_poly.entity_id
_entity_poly.type
_entity_poly.pdbx_seq_one_letter_code
_entity_poly.pdbx_strand_id
1 'polypeptide(L)'
;MKSLLLRGLLGCLLVVPMITHANDFEAALTSETAQFTFRSDSSLIGWGGSELGFSLFYNEASDYVGQISLMQRRQSSQQTPLTLGVGVRLYMGQLDDIDQDIFAAAIGGEIRYTIPGVMPMSLCLTGHYAPKITSFSDTKELFDYNLGFQIEVLPQTTAFIGIRSLDVDLDNNTNYDMDDDRVHVGVRLTF
;
A
#
# COMPACT_ATOMS: atom_id res chain seq x y z
N MET A 1 19.45 -25.39 1.99
CA MET A 1 19.37 -24.44 3.10
C MET A 1 18.34 -23.31 2.87
N LYS A 2 17.94 -22.99 1.62
CA LYS A 2 16.93 -21.95 1.30
C LYS A 2 15.49 -22.28 1.79
N SER A 3 15.12 -23.53 1.93
CA SER A 3 13.75 -23.95 2.31
C SER A 3 13.43 -23.86 3.81
N LEU A 4 14.42 -23.69 4.68
CA LEU A 4 14.21 -23.59 6.13
C LEU A 4 13.89 -22.15 6.57
N LEU A 5 14.40 -21.14 5.84
CA LEU A 5 14.15 -19.73 6.15
C LEU A 5 12.71 -19.32 5.80
N LEU A 6 12.15 -19.88 4.72
CA LEU A 6 10.76 -19.61 4.33
C LEU A 6 9.72 -20.17 5.32
N ARG A 7 10.04 -21.28 5.99
CA ARG A 7 9.15 -21.88 7.01
C ARG A 7 9.19 -21.13 8.34
N GLY A 8 10.26 -20.39 8.63
CA GLY A 8 10.38 -19.55 9.82
C GLY A 8 9.58 -18.24 9.72
N LEU A 9 9.45 -17.69 8.52
CA LEU A 9 8.75 -16.42 8.31
C LEU A 9 7.22 -16.56 8.45
N LEU A 10 6.67 -17.73 8.11
CA LEU A 10 5.22 -17.99 8.20
C LEU A 10 4.73 -18.15 9.65
N GLY A 11 5.61 -18.46 10.58
CA GLY A 11 5.27 -18.68 12.00
C GLY A 11 5.21 -17.42 12.86
N CYS A 12 5.81 -16.31 12.42
CA CYS A 12 5.85 -15.04 13.19
C CYS A 12 4.64 -14.12 12.98
N LEU A 13 3.74 -14.44 12.05
CA LEU A 13 2.60 -13.55 11.68
C LEU A 13 1.40 -13.63 12.62
N LEU A 14 1.42 -14.45 13.69
CA LEU A 14 0.23 -14.78 14.48
C LEU A 14 0.20 -14.21 15.90
N VAL A 15 1.09 -13.31 16.28
CA VAL A 15 1.03 -12.65 17.59
C VAL A 15 1.06 -11.13 17.44
N VAL A 16 -0.01 -10.60 16.86
CA VAL A 16 -0.30 -9.16 16.99
C VAL A 16 -1.11 -9.00 18.27
N PRO A 17 -0.64 -8.26 19.29
CA PRO A 17 -1.46 -7.91 20.43
C PRO A 17 -2.69 -7.14 19.92
N MET A 18 -3.90 -7.59 20.23
CA MET A 18 -5.13 -6.87 20.00
C MET A 18 -5.12 -5.58 20.83
N ILE A 19 -4.54 -4.55 20.28
CA ILE A 19 -4.70 -3.19 20.78
C ILE A 19 -6.03 -2.72 20.19
N THR A 20 -6.91 -2.16 21.00
CA THR A 20 -8.27 -1.70 20.66
C THR A 20 -8.25 -0.45 19.78
N HIS A 21 -7.56 -0.50 18.67
CA HIS A 21 -7.53 0.53 17.62
C HIS A 21 -8.14 -0.07 16.35
N ALA A 22 -8.82 0.74 15.54
CA ALA A 22 -9.32 0.30 14.26
C ALA A 22 -8.14 -0.17 13.39
N ASN A 23 -8.12 -1.45 13.05
CA ASN A 23 -7.14 -2.05 12.19
C ASN A 23 -7.81 -2.48 10.89
N ASP A 24 -7.10 -2.31 9.79
CA ASP A 24 -7.54 -2.78 8.48
C ASP A 24 -6.60 -3.88 7.98
N PHE A 25 -7.18 -4.93 7.45
CA PHE A 25 -6.48 -5.91 6.62
C PHE A 25 -7.06 -5.88 5.21
N GLU A 26 -6.20 -5.71 4.22
CA GLU A 26 -6.59 -5.63 2.81
C GLU A 26 -5.83 -6.67 1.99
N ALA A 27 -6.55 -7.36 1.11
CA ALA A 27 -5.98 -8.23 0.10
C ALA A 27 -6.43 -7.73 -1.28
N ALA A 28 -5.48 -7.45 -2.17
CA ALA A 28 -5.67 -7.02 -3.54
C ALA A 28 -4.99 -7.99 -4.50
N LEU A 29 -5.68 -8.36 -5.57
CA LEU A 29 -5.22 -9.33 -6.56
C LEU A 29 -5.39 -8.76 -7.96
N THR A 30 -4.43 -9.05 -8.83
CA THR A 30 -4.54 -8.93 -10.28
C THR A 30 -4.44 -10.31 -10.92
N SER A 31 -4.29 -10.39 -12.24
CA SER A 31 -3.98 -11.67 -12.93
C SER A 31 -2.60 -12.23 -12.57
N GLU A 32 -1.65 -11.38 -12.17
CA GLU A 32 -0.23 -11.73 -12.02
C GLU A 32 0.38 -11.25 -10.70
N THR A 33 -0.36 -10.44 -9.91
CA THR A 33 0.16 -9.86 -8.68
C THR A 33 -0.77 -10.05 -7.50
N ALA A 34 -0.18 -10.13 -6.31
CA ALA A 34 -0.89 -10.14 -5.04
C ALA A 34 -0.29 -9.09 -4.10
N GLN A 35 -1.15 -8.33 -3.44
CA GLN A 35 -0.74 -7.41 -2.38
C GLN A 35 -1.57 -7.63 -1.14
N PHE A 36 -0.89 -7.71 -0.01
CA PHE A 36 -1.50 -7.77 1.31
C PHE A 36 -1.08 -6.52 2.08
N THR A 37 -2.05 -5.82 2.67
CA THR A 37 -1.79 -4.61 3.44
C THR A 37 -2.46 -4.70 4.80
N PHE A 38 -1.70 -4.41 5.84
CA PHE A 38 -2.19 -4.21 7.20
C PHE A 38 -2.03 -2.72 7.55
N ARG A 39 -3.09 -2.10 8.08
CA ARG A 39 -3.06 -0.71 8.57
C ARG A 39 -3.55 -0.67 10.00
N SER A 40 -2.93 0.17 10.79
CA SER A 40 -3.31 0.41 12.18
C SER A 40 -3.35 1.89 12.47
N ASP A 41 -4.36 2.33 13.21
CA ASP A 41 -4.38 3.69 13.73
C ASP A 41 -3.16 3.88 14.65
N SER A 42 -2.33 4.85 14.33
CA SER A 42 -1.08 5.13 15.02
C SER A 42 -1.23 6.29 16.01
N SER A 43 -2.23 6.22 16.88
CA SER A 43 -2.38 7.16 18.02
C SER A 43 -1.13 7.23 18.91
N LEU A 44 -0.21 6.27 18.77
CA LEU A 44 1.11 6.24 19.44
C LEU A 44 2.01 7.43 19.05
N ILE A 45 1.81 8.05 17.88
CA ILE A 45 2.61 9.21 17.42
C ILE A 45 1.98 10.53 17.91
N GLY A 46 0.89 10.48 18.65
CA GLY A 46 0.28 11.61 19.34
C GLY A 46 -0.49 12.59 18.45
N TRP A 47 -0.62 12.28 17.14
CA TRP A 47 -1.37 13.10 16.19
C TRP A 47 -2.59 12.30 15.73
N GLY A 48 -3.77 12.65 16.22
CA GLY A 48 -5.01 11.96 15.83
C GLY A 48 -5.21 11.94 14.30
N GLY A 49 -5.60 10.78 13.78
CA GLY A 49 -5.78 10.53 12.35
C GLY A 49 -4.52 10.05 11.61
N SER A 50 -3.45 9.71 12.32
CA SER A 50 -2.27 9.05 11.73
C SER A 50 -2.52 7.56 11.59
N GLU A 51 -2.10 6.98 10.47
CA GLU A 51 -2.19 5.56 10.16
C GLU A 51 -0.81 5.02 9.79
N LEU A 52 -0.43 3.93 10.43
CA LEU A 52 0.75 3.14 10.09
C LEU A 52 0.33 1.94 9.24
N GLY A 53 0.95 1.79 8.08
CA GLY A 53 0.66 0.70 7.14
C GLY A 53 1.88 -0.17 6.88
N PHE A 54 1.62 -1.48 6.71
CA PHE A 54 2.59 -2.47 6.24
C PHE A 54 2.00 -3.20 5.05
N SER A 55 2.71 -3.25 3.93
CA SER A 55 2.27 -3.96 2.75
C SER A 55 3.35 -4.91 2.26
N LEU A 56 2.91 -6.02 1.69
CA LEU A 56 3.74 -6.95 0.96
C LEU A 56 3.14 -7.13 -0.43
N PHE A 57 3.91 -6.81 -1.43
CA PHE A 57 3.61 -7.01 -2.84
C PHE A 57 4.43 -8.16 -3.39
N TYR A 58 3.81 -8.99 -4.22
CA TYR A 58 4.44 -10.12 -4.89
C TYR A 58 3.87 -10.26 -6.30
N ASN A 59 4.72 -10.60 -7.29
CA ASN A 59 4.31 -10.85 -8.68
C ASN A 59 4.75 -12.24 -9.18
N GLU A 60 4.30 -12.62 -10.38
CA GLU A 60 4.65 -13.91 -11.01
C GLU A 60 6.14 -14.03 -11.37
N ALA A 61 6.84 -12.91 -11.58
CA ALA A 61 8.28 -12.88 -11.83
C ALA A 61 9.12 -13.20 -10.59
N SER A 62 8.47 -13.50 -9.46
CA SER A 62 9.09 -13.75 -8.15
C SER A 62 9.68 -12.51 -7.50
N ASP A 63 9.32 -11.32 -7.99
CA ASP A 63 9.68 -10.08 -7.34
C ASP A 63 8.83 -9.84 -6.09
N TYR A 64 9.42 -9.27 -5.08
CA TYR A 64 8.69 -8.87 -3.88
C TYR A 64 9.12 -7.50 -3.38
N VAL A 65 8.12 -6.72 -2.94
CA VAL A 65 8.34 -5.40 -2.34
C VAL A 65 7.57 -5.29 -1.04
N GLY A 66 8.31 -5.10 0.04
CA GLY A 66 7.79 -4.68 1.33
C GLY A 66 7.63 -3.17 1.37
N GLN A 67 6.53 -2.68 1.94
CA GLN A 67 6.27 -1.26 2.09
C GLN A 67 5.90 -0.94 3.54
N ILE A 68 6.43 0.15 4.07
CA ILE A 68 6.04 0.72 5.36
C ILE A 68 5.56 2.14 5.11
N SER A 69 4.34 2.47 5.50
CA SER A 69 3.76 3.79 5.28
C SER A 69 3.30 4.44 6.57
N LEU A 70 3.48 5.75 6.63
CA LEU A 70 2.90 6.62 7.66
C LEU A 70 2.09 7.69 6.95
N MET A 71 0.77 7.67 7.14
CA MET A 71 -0.17 8.57 6.49
C MET A 71 -0.95 9.36 7.53
N GLN A 72 -1.00 10.69 7.38
CA GLN A 72 -1.88 11.55 8.15
C GLN A 72 -3.09 11.89 7.31
N ARG A 73 -4.28 11.49 7.75
CA ARG A 73 -5.55 11.79 7.07
C ARG A 73 -6.34 12.83 7.82
N ARG A 74 -7.01 13.69 7.08
CA ARG A 74 -7.93 14.68 7.60
C ARG A 74 -9.15 14.82 6.72
N GLN A 75 -10.33 14.69 7.30
CA GLN A 75 -11.56 15.03 6.62
C GLN A 75 -11.68 16.56 6.52
N SER A 76 -12.00 17.08 5.35
CA SER A 76 -12.04 18.54 5.08
C SER A 76 -13.08 19.26 5.94
N SER A 77 -14.25 18.64 6.14
CA SER A 77 -15.25 19.07 7.13
C SER A 77 -16.23 17.91 7.38
N GLN A 78 -17.02 17.99 8.46
CA GLN A 78 -18.06 16.97 8.74
C GLN A 78 -19.16 16.92 7.66
N GLN A 79 -19.30 17.99 6.87
CA GLN A 79 -20.31 18.09 5.81
C GLN A 79 -19.72 17.80 4.40
N THR A 80 -18.40 17.73 4.28
CA THR A 80 -17.75 17.47 3.00
C THR A 80 -17.30 16.04 2.94
N PRO A 81 -17.74 15.26 1.95
CA PRO A 81 -17.38 13.85 1.80
C PRO A 81 -15.91 13.65 1.31
N LEU A 82 -15.06 14.65 1.51
CA LEU A 82 -13.68 14.68 1.03
C LEU A 82 -12.70 14.46 2.19
N THR A 83 -11.86 13.44 2.08
CA THR A 83 -10.72 13.18 2.96
C THR A 83 -9.43 13.41 2.18
N LEU A 84 -8.51 14.14 2.79
CA LEU A 84 -7.17 14.37 2.26
C LEU A 84 -6.15 13.72 3.18
N GLY A 85 -5.16 13.06 2.60
CA GLY A 85 -4.04 12.44 3.29
C GLY A 85 -2.71 12.92 2.75
N VAL A 86 -1.72 13.07 3.61
CA VAL A 86 -0.32 13.27 3.26
C VAL A 86 0.54 12.32 4.08
N GLY A 87 1.62 11.82 3.49
CA GLY A 87 2.43 10.83 4.19
C GLY A 87 3.73 10.50 3.51
N VAL A 88 4.42 9.55 4.11
CA VAL A 88 5.67 8.97 3.61
C VAL A 88 5.52 7.47 3.48
N ARG A 89 6.24 6.87 2.54
CA ARG A 89 6.29 5.42 2.32
C ARG A 89 7.72 5.00 2.04
N LEU A 90 8.16 3.96 2.72
CA LEU A 90 9.43 3.29 2.47
C LEU A 90 9.16 2.04 1.65
N TYR A 91 9.97 1.82 0.64
CA TYR A 91 9.94 0.63 -0.22
C TYR A 91 11.24 -0.13 -0.02
N MET A 92 11.12 -1.45 0.13
CA MET A 92 12.23 -2.38 0.26
C MET A 92 11.87 -3.66 -0.50
N GLY A 93 12.65 -4.03 -1.49
CA GLY A 93 12.34 -5.20 -2.31
C GLY A 93 13.52 -5.72 -3.10
N GLN A 94 13.28 -6.82 -3.75
CA GLN A 94 14.21 -7.45 -4.67
C GLN A 94 13.48 -7.82 -5.95
N LEU A 95 14.10 -7.50 -7.08
CA LEU A 95 13.68 -7.88 -8.41
C LEU A 95 14.51 -9.10 -8.82
N ASP A 96 13.91 -10.30 -8.72
CA ASP A 96 14.63 -11.57 -8.93
C ASP A 96 15.01 -11.75 -10.40
N ASP A 97 14.17 -11.22 -11.33
CA ASP A 97 14.37 -11.32 -12.78
C ASP A 97 15.62 -10.56 -13.28
N ILE A 98 15.99 -9.47 -12.64
CA ILE A 98 17.13 -8.61 -13.04
C ILE A 98 18.21 -8.49 -11.97
N ASP A 99 18.10 -9.22 -10.86
CA ASP A 99 19.06 -9.25 -9.72
C ASP A 99 19.37 -7.84 -9.18
N GLN A 100 18.31 -7.04 -8.94
CA GLN A 100 18.41 -5.66 -8.45
C GLN A 100 17.63 -5.48 -7.15
N ASP A 101 18.13 -4.62 -6.27
CA ASP A 101 17.50 -4.30 -5.00
C ASP A 101 16.80 -2.93 -5.05
N ILE A 102 15.57 -2.88 -4.52
CA ILE A 102 14.81 -1.64 -4.36
C ILE A 102 14.95 -1.15 -2.92
N PHE A 103 15.39 0.10 -2.77
CA PHE A 103 15.29 0.82 -1.51
C PHE A 103 15.00 2.30 -1.78
N ALA A 104 13.80 2.76 -1.42
CA ALA A 104 13.37 4.14 -1.68
C ALA A 104 12.48 4.69 -0.56
N ALA A 105 12.61 5.99 -0.30
CA ALA A 105 11.73 6.72 0.59
C ALA A 105 10.92 7.75 -0.22
N ALA A 106 9.62 7.52 -0.33
CA ALA A 106 8.69 8.34 -1.10
C ALA A 106 7.86 9.26 -0.21
N ILE A 107 7.53 10.42 -0.74
CA ILE A 107 6.51 11.31 -0.19
C ILE A 107 5.27 11.23 -1.08
N GLY A 108 4.09 11.39 -0.48
CA GLY A 108 2.86 11.29 -1.26
C GLY A 108 1.62 11.65 -0.48
N GLY A 109 0.48 11.26 -1.03
CA GLY A 109 -0.80 11.55 -0.42
C GLY A 109 -1.95 10.75 -0.96
N GLU A 110 -3.11 11.00 -0.38
CA GLU A 110 -4.39 10.37 -0.71
C GLU A 110 -5.47 11.44 -0.84
N ILE A 111 -6.30 11.28 -1.85
CA ILE A 111 -7.57 12.02 -2.00
C ILE A 111 -8.66 10.97 -2.04
N ARG A 112 -9.60 11.07 -1.10
CA ARG A 112 -10.76 10.16 -1.02
C ARG A 112 -12.04 10.97 -1.01
N TYR A 113 -12.93 10.66 -1.93
CA TYR A 113 -14.28 11.21 -2.00
C TYR A 113 -15.29 10.13 -1.66
N THR A 114 -16.02 10.28 -0.55
CA THR A 114 -16.98 9.29 -0.07
C THR A 114 -18.42 9.77 -0.29
N ILE A 115 -19.20 9.01 -1.06
CA ILE A 115 -20.62 9.24 -1.28
C ILE A 115 -21.37 8.51 -0.17
N PRO A 116 -22.02 9.22 0.75
CA PRO A 116 -22.75 8.61 1.84
C PRO A 116 -24.03 7.93 1.32
N GLY A 117 -24.38 6.80 1.91
CA GLY A 117 -25.58 6.03 1.54
C GLY A 117 -25.75 4.82 2.44
N VAL A 118 -26.73 3.98 2.14
CA VAL A 118 -26.94 2.69 2.81
C VAL A 118 -25.72 1.77 2.58
N MET A 119 -25.13 1.87 1.41
CA MET A 119 -23.86 1.24 1.06
C MET A 119 -22.90 2.38 0.66
N PRO A 120 -22.05 2.88 1.57
CA PRO A 120 -21.14 3.96 1.27
C PRO A 120 -20.17 3.58 0.13
N MET A 121 -20.00 4.48 -0.83
CA MET A 121 -19.09 4.31 -1.95
C MET A 121 -18.00 5.37 -1.89
N SER A 122 -16.78 5.02 -2.26
CA SER A 122 -15.66 5.97 -2.26
C SER A 122 -14.85 5.85 -3.54
N LEU A 123 -14.42 7.01 -4.05
CA LEU A 123 -13.36 7.10 -5.04
C LEU A 123 -12.08 7.53 -4.32
N CYS A 124 -11.01 6.79 -4.51
CA CYS A 124 -9.74 6.99 -3.83
C CYS A 124 -8.60 7.07 -4.84
N LEU A 125 -7.82 8.15 -4.75
CA LEU A 125 -6.58 8.33 -5.50
C LEU A 125 -5.44 8.45 -4.50
N THR A 126 -4.42 7.60 -4.62
CA THR A 126 -3.16 7.72 -3.89
C THR A 126 -2.00 7.87 -4.87
N GLY A 127 -0.99 8.64 -4.47
CA GLY A 127 0.24 8.78 -5.26
C GLY A 127 1.43 9.04 -4.35
N HIS A 128 2.56 8.37 -4.65
CA HIS A 128 3.82 8.54 -3.94
C HIS A 128 4.96 8.66 -4.94
N TYR A 129 5.91 9.51 -4.63
CA TYR A 129 7.09 9.75 -5.46
C TYR A 129 8.35 9.76 -4.61
N ALA A 130 9.33 8.97 -4.99
CA ALA A 130 10.67 8.97 -4.44
C ALA A 130 11.64 9.54 -5.48
N PRO A 131 12.15 10.77 -5.27
CA PRO A 131 13.17 11.35 -6.13
C PRO A 131 14.54 10.67 -5.90
N LYS A 132 15.46 10.86 -6.81
CA LYS A 132 16.82 10.30 -6.78
C LYS A 132 17.55 10.49 -5.44
N ILE A 133 17.32 11.62 -4.75
CA ILE A 133 17.99 11.92 -3.47
C ILE A 133 17.50 11.07 -2.30
N THR A 134 16.34 10.41 -2.43
CA THR A 134 15.75 9.52 -1.42
C THR A 134 15.64 8.08 -1.90
N SER A 135 16.22 7.78 -3.05
CA SER A 135 16.32 6.44 -3.62
C SER A 135 17.76 5.95 -3.44
N PHE A 136 17.91 4.69 -3.08
CA PHE A 136 19.17 4.06 -2.71
C PHE A 136 19.28 2.69 -3.38
N SER A 137 20.45 2.04 -3.24
CA SER A 137 20.76 0.80 -3.93
C SER A 137 20.72 1.03 -5.45
N ASP A 138 20.07 0.19 -6.20
CA ASP A 138 19.98 0.26 -7.66
C ASP A 138 18.80 1.14 -8.13
N THR A 139 18.04 1.74 -7.21
CA THR A 139 16.87 2.58 -7.51
C THR A 139 17.28 4.02 -7.74
N LYS A 140 16.88 4.58 -8.87
CA LYS A 140 17.07 5.99 -9.23
C LYS A 140 15.89 6.86 -8.85
N GLU A 141 14.69 6.46 -9.26
CA GLU A 141 13.42 7.12 -8.97
C GLU A 141 12.33 6.07 -8.83
N LEU A 142 11.28 6.37 -8.07
CA LEU A 142 10.12 5.48 -7.93
C LEU A 142 8.84 6.31 -7.95
N PHE A 143 7.87 5.86 -8.73
CA PHE A 143 6.54 6.44 -8.80
C PHE A 143 5.49 5.35 -8.58
N ASP A 144 4.62 5.53 -7.59
CA ASP A 144 3.53 4.61 -7.23
C ASP A 144 2.22 5.38 -7.23
N TYR A 145 1.24 4.94 -8.01
CA TYR A 145 -0.10 5.48 -7.94
C TYR A 145 -1.17 4.38 -7.92
N ASN A 146 -2.29 4.70 -7.32
CA ASN A 146 -3.46 3.83 -7.27
C ASN A 146 -4.73 4.69 -7.34
N LEU A 147 -5.58 4.39 -8.32
CA LEU A 147 -6.94 4.92 -8.42
C LEU A 147 -7.92 3.78 -8.20
N GLY A 148 -8.76 3.86 -7.17
CA GLY A 148 -9.70 2.80 -6.81
C GLY A 148 -11.10 3.30 -6.51
N PHE A 149 -12.08 2.49 -6.87
CA PHE A 149 -13.46 2.60 -6.44
C PHE A 149 -13.75 1.56 -5.36
N GLN A 150 -14.36 1.98 -4.27
CA GLN A 150 -14.60 1.17 -3.08
C GLN A 150 -16.08 1.22 -2.71
N ILE A 151 -16.61 0.09 -2.24
CA ILE A 151 -17.98 -0.02 -1.75
C ILE A 151 -18.00 -0.84 -0.44
N GLU A 152 -18.62 -0.31 0.59
CA GLU A 152 -18.88 -1.04 1.81
C GLU A 152 -20.06 -2.00 1.60
N VAL A 153 -19.76 -3.30 1.46
CA VAL A 153 -20.77 -4.34 1.16
C VAL A 153 -21.40 -4.92 2.43
N LEU A 154 -20.66 -4.93 3.52
CA LEU A 154 -21.12 -5.32 4.86
C LEU A 154 -20.45 -4.39 5.88
N PRO A 155 -21.00 -4.24 7.09
CA PRO A 155 -20.29 -3.57 8.17
C PRO A 155 -18.88 -4.13 8.30
N GLN A 156 -17.87 -3.24 8.30
CA GLN A 156 -16.44 -3.61 8.41
C GLN A 156 -15.88 -4.38 7.20
N THR A 157 -16.61 -4.49 6.08
CA THR A 157 -16.14 -5.18 4.88
C THR A 157 -16.32 -4.29 3.65
N THR A 158 -15.22 -3.90 3.03
CA THR A 158 -15.19 -3.08 1.82
C THR A 158 -14.65 -3.89 0.66
N ALA A 159 -15.41 -4.01 -0.43
CA ALA A 159 -14.90 -4.49 -1.71
C ALA A 159 -14.38 -3.31 -2.54
N PHE A 160 -13.37 -3.54 -3.33
CA PHE A 160 -12.82 -2.50 -4.20
C PHE A 160 -12.30 -3.05 -5.53
N ILE A 161 -12.27 -2.15 -6.51
CA ILE A 161 -11.64 -2.33 -7.81
C ILE A 161 -10.84 -1.07 -8.11
N GLY A 162 -9.69 -1.23 -8.73
CA GLY A 162 -8.85 -0.09 -9.07
C GLY A 162 -7.82 -0.41 -10.15
N ILE A 163 -7.07 0.60 -10.52
CA ILE A 163 -5.87 0.51 -11.34
C ILE A 163 -4.67 0.99 -10.51
N ARG A 164 -3.56 0.30 -10.64
CA ARG A 164 -2.32 0.60 -9.92
C ARG A 164 -1.14 0.48 -10.87
N SER A 165 -0.13 1.31 -10.69
CA SER A 165 1.18 1.19 -11.29
C SER A 165 2.25 1.45 -10.24
N LEU A 166 3.33 0.70 -10.31
CA LEU A 166 4.54 0.86 -9.53
C LEU A 166 5.74 0.87 -10.48
N ASP A 167 6.11 2.07 -10.90
CA ASP A 167 7.23 2.32 -11.80
C ASP A 167 8.52 2.53 -11.01
N VAL A 168 9.57 1.79 -11.35
CA VAL A 168 10.89 1.91 -10.75
C VAL A 168 11.92 2.18 -11.83
N ASP A 169 12.48 3.38 -11.81
CA ASP A 169 13.66 3.71 -12.63
C ASP A 169 14.93 3.23 -11.93
N LEU A 170 15.73 2.44 -12.63
CA LEU A 170 16.98 1.87 -12.13
C LEU A 170 18.20 2.67 -12.63
N ASP A 171 19.30 2.62 -11.90
CA ASP A 171 20.54 3.35 -12.22
C ASP A 171 21.15 2.96 -13.58
N ASN A 172 20.85 1.76 -14.09
CA ASN A 172 21.26 1.29 -15.44
C ASN A 172 20.41 1.88 -16.60
N ASN A 173 19.54 2.89 -16.32
CA ASN A 173 18.54 3.45 -17.24
C ASN A 173 17.49 2.44 -17.73
N THR A 174 17.24 1.38 -16.99
CA THR A 174 16.11 0.49 -17.22
C THR A 174 14.94 0.99 -16.40
N ASN A 175 13.81 1.21 -17.06
CA ASN A 175 12.53 1.41 -16.38
C ASN A 175 11.92 0.04 -16.18
N TYR A 176 11.56 -0.28 -14.95
CA TYR A 176 10.92 -1.53 -14.57
C TYR A 176 9.54 -1.24 -13.97
N ASP A 177 8.51 -1.65 -14.69
CA ASP A 177 7.14 -1.54 -14.25
C ASP A 177 6.72 -2.87 -13.58
N MET A 178 6.50 -2.83 -12.27
CA MET A 178 6.15 -4.02 -11.50
C MET A 178 4.69 -4.42 -11.62
N ASP A 179 3.80 -3.54 -12.06
CA ASP A 179 2.35 -3.78 -12.04
C ASP A 179 1.62 -3.16 -13.26
N ASP A 180 2.32 -2.76 -14.28
CA ASP A 180 1.90 -2.35 -15.65
C ASP A 180 0.42 -1.91 -15.77
N ASP A 181 0.02 -0.86 -15.04
CA ASP A 181 -1.34 -0.26 -15.05
C ASP A 181 -2.48 -1.28 -14.91
N ARG A 182 -2.28 -2.33 -14.12
CA ARG A 182 -3.23 -3.44 -14.06
C ARG A 182 -4.42 -3.16 -13.17
N VAL A 183 -5.57 -3.63 -13.65
CA VAL A 183 -6.79 -3.67 -12.86
C VAL A 183 -6.64 -4.68 -11.74
N HIS A 184 -6.80 -4.23 -10.50
CA HIS A 184 -6.84 -5.09 -9.33
C HIS A 184 -8.22 -5.08 -8.68
N VAL A 185 -8.56 -6.18 -8.06
CA VAL A 185 -9.76 -6.31 -7.22
C VAL A 185 -9.36 -6.77 -5.83
N GLY A 186 -10.14 -6.39 -4.83
CA GLY A 186 -9.79 -6.80 -3.49
C GLY A 186 -10.89 -6.57 -2.46
N VAL A 187 -10.54 -6.98 -1.25
CA VAL A 187 -11.39 -6.85 -0.07
C VAL A 187 -10.57 -6.28 1.08
N ARG A 188 -11.18 -5.37 1.83
CA ARG A 188 -10.68 -4.82 3.09
C ARG A 188 -11.59 -5.23 4.23
N LEU A 189 -11.00 -5.70 5.31
CA LEU A 189 -11.66 -6.01 6.57
C LEU A 189 -11.18 -5.02 7.63
N THR A 190 -12.11 -4.34 8.31
CA THR A 190 -11.82 -3.43 9.44
C THR A 190 -12.25 -4.12 10.74
N PHE A 191 -11.42 -4.10 11.80
CA PHE A 191 -11.68 -4.77 13.07
C PHE A 191 -11.02 -4.07 14.27
#